data_bf008570fda6bcfcb792666fe21d94ab
#
_entry.id   bf008570fda6bcfcb792666fe21d94ab
#
_cell.length_a   1.000
_cell.length_b   1.000
_cell.length_c   1.000
_cell.angle_alpha   90.00
_cell.angle_beta   90.00
_cell.angle_gamma   90.00
#
_symmetry.space_group_name_H-M   'P 1'
#
loop_
_entity.id
_entity.type
_entity.pdbx_description
1 polymer ?
#
loop_
_entity_poly.entity_id
_entity_poly.type
_entity_poly.pdbx_seq_one_letter_code
_entity_poly.pdbx_strand_id
1 'polypeptide(L)'
;MIVGIPKEIKNNENRVSLTPAGAHELVQRGHTVYIQHTAGINSGFSDEEYEKVGARILPTIEDVYAIAEMIIKVKEPIECEYNLVRKSQLVFTYFHFACDKELTEAMMRSGSVCLAYETVTDKQGGLPLLIPMSEVAGRMSTQEGARFLEKPQGGRGILLGGVPGVKPAKVLVLGGGIVGTNAALMAAGLGADVTICDISLPRLRQLSEFMPKNVKTLFSSSHNIEKELPTTDLIIGAVLIPGAKAPHLITRPMLKLMKKGTVLVDVAIDQGGCFETSHPTTHAEPIYEVDGIIHYCVANIPGAVPCTSTLALTNATLPYAIRLADLGWEKACENDPGVKNGLNIVNGKIVFPAVAEAFGWKI
;
A
#
# COMPACT_ATOMS: atom_id res chain seq x y z
N MET A 1 24.73 11.56 -9.53
CA MET A 1 24.40 10.91 -8.23
C MET A 1 24.59 9.40 -8.35
N ILE A 2 25.03 8.75 -7.29
CA ILE A 2 25.11 7.30 -7.19
C ILE A 2 23.82 6.79 -6.50
N VAL A 3 23.03 6.01 -7.22
CA VAL A 3 21.75 5.45 -6.75
C VAL A 3 21.91 3.98 -6.43
N GLY A 4 21.49 3.57 -5.25
CA GLY A 4 21.56 2.19 -4.78
C GLY A 4 20.18 1.59 -4.56
N ILE A 5 19.98 0.36 -5.06
CA ILE A 5 18.76 -0.41 -4.94
C ILE A 5 19.08 -1.71 -4.19
N PRO A 6 18.92 -1.74 -2.87
CA PRO A 6 19.08 -2.97 -2.12
C PRO A 6 17.90 -3.93 -2.38
N LYS A 7 18.14 -5.21 -2.18
CA LYS A 7 17.09 -6.23 -2.16
C LYS A 7 16.23 -6.04 -0.90
N GLU A 8 14.93 -6.14 -1.07
CA GLU A 8 14.02 -6.17 0.07
C GLU A 8 14.17 -7.48 0.85
N ILE A 9 14.29 -7.35 2.17
CA ILE A 9 14.54 -8.48 3.07
C ILE A 9 13.45 -8.66 4.12
N LYS A 10 12.44 -7.76 4.13
CA LYS A 10 11.27 -7.92 4.99
C LYS A 10 10.47 -9.15 4.56
N ASN A 11 9.93 -9.88 5.52
CA ASN A 11 9.18 -11.11 5.23
C ASN A 11 8.04 -10.86 4.24
N ASN A 12 7.93 -11.72 3.22
CA ASN A 12 6.96 -11.62 2.12
C ASN A 12 7.05 -10.32 1.29
N GLU A 13 8.17 -9.60 1.33
CA GLU A 13 8.43 -8.47 0.44
C GLU A 13 9.28 -8.92 -0.74
N ASN A 14 8.67 -8.98 -1.90
CA ASN A 14 9.29 -9.47 -3.14
C ASN A 14 9.34 -8.39 -4.24
N ARG A 15 8.88 -7.18 -3.93
CA ARG A 15 8.96 -6.04 -4.85
C ARG A 15 10.38 -5.51 -4.91
N VAL A 16 10.69 -4.78 -5.99
CA VAL A 16 11.91 -3.99 -6.13
C VAL A 16 11.55 -2.53 -6.40
N SER A 17 12.33 -1.61 -5.86
CA SER A 17 12.02 -0.18 -5.93
C SER A 17 12.35 0.50 -7.25
N LEU A 18 13.03 -0.19 -8.15
CA LEU A 18 13.41 0.31 -9.49
C LEU A 18 13.36 -0.84 -10.49
N THR A 19 12.75 -0.62 -11.65
CA THR A 19 12.76 -1.56 -12.78
C THR A 19 13.98 -1.34 -13.68
N PRO A 20 14.35 -2.29 -14.58
CA PRO A 20 15.38 -2.04 -15.60
C PRO A 20 15.09 -0.79 -16.45
N ALA A 21 13.82 -0.53 -16.79
CA ALA A 21 13.43 0.68 -17.49
C ALA A 21 13.75 1.96 -16.69
N GLY A 22 13.45 1.95 -15.39
CA GLY A 22 13.80 3.07 -14.51
C GLY A 22 15.31 3.25 -14.33
N ALA A 23 16.05 2.14 -14.25
CA ALA A 23 17.52 2.18 -14.22
C ALA A 23 18.09 2.79 -15.50
N HIS A 24 17.53 2.42 -16.66
CA HIS A 24 17.88 3.01 -17.96
C HIS A 24 17.73 4.54 -17.96
N GLU A 25 16.59 5.04 -17.48
CA GLU A 25 16.33 6.49 -17.43
C GLU A 25 17.35 7.24 -16.56
N LEU A 26 17.72 6.69 -15.41
CA LEU A 26 18.72 7.27 -14.53
C LEU A 26 20.13 7.23 -15.16
N VAL A 27 20.51 6.11 -15.78
CA VAL A 27 21.81 5.94 -16.47
C VAL A 27 21.92 6.92 -17.65
N GLN A 28 20.88 7.07 -18.48
CA GLN A 28 20.87 8.00 -19.61
C GLN A 28 21.03 9.47 -19.17
N ARG A 29 20.66 9.81 -17.93
CA ARG A 29 20.87 11.13 -17.33
C ARG A 29 22.24 11.30 -16.66
N GLY A 30 23.13 10.30 -16.81
CA GLY A 30 24.49 10.34 -16.28
C GLY A 30 24.62 9.95 -14.80
N HIS A 31 23.60 9.34 -14.23
CA HIS A 31 23.68 8.76 -12.88
C HIS A 31 24.27 7.35 -12.93
N THR A 32 24.91 6.94 -11.84
CA THR A 32 25.39 5.57 -11.66
C THR A 32 24.37 4.81 -10.83
N VAL A 33 23.88 3.68 -11.35
CA VAL A 33 22.87 2.86 -10.67
C VAL A 33 23.48 1.53 -10.26
N TYR A 34 23.40 1.20 -8.97
CA TYR A 34 23.79 -0.07 -8.41
C TYR A 34 22.57 -0.82 -7.90
N ILE A 35 22.46 -2.09 -8.30
CA ILE A 35 21.39 -3.00 -7.92
C ILE A 35 22.02 -4.13 -7.10
N GLN A 36 21.46 -4.47 -5.96
CA GLN A 36 21.91 -5.67 -5.25
C GLN A 36 21.57 -6.92 -6.06
N HIS A 37 22.48 -7.89 -6.07
CA HIS A 37 22.29 -9.19 -6.70
C HIS A 37 20.91 -9.79 -6.36
N THR A 38 20.19 -10.22 -7.38
CA THR A 38 18.83 -10.80 -7.27
C THR A 38 17.74 -9.89 -6.68
N ALA A 39 17.95 -8.57 -6.60
CA ALA A 39 16.94 -7.68 -6.02
C ALA A 39 15.61 -7.68 -6.81
N GLY A 40 15.68 -7.80 -8.14
CA GLY A 40 14.51 -7.80 -9.01
C GLY A 40 13.87 -9.16 -9.30
N ILE A 41 14.54 -10.27 -8.94
CA ILE A 41 14.18 -11.60 -9.45
C ILE A 41 12.75 -12.02 -9.14
N ASN A 42 12.28 -11.73 -7.92
CA ASN A 42 10.92 -12.07 -7.50
C ASN A 42 9.84 -11.15 -8.10
N SER A 43 10.25 -10.05 -8.73
CA SER A 43 9.39 -9.15 -9.50
C SER A 43 9.50 -9.36 -11.02
N GLY A 44 10.24 -10.41 -11.44
CA GLY A 44 10.37 -10.81 -12.83
C GLY A 44 11.52 -10.11 -13.58
N PHE A 45 12.48 -9.50 -12.88
CA PHE A 45 13.64 -8.81 -13.47
C PHE A 45 14.94 -9.49 -13.06
N SER A 46 15.71 -9.97 -14.04
CA SER A 46 17.02 -10.57 -13.80
C SER A 46 18.12 -9.52 -13.68
N ASP A 47 19.26 -9.91 -13.11
CA ASP A 47 20.43 -9.05 -12.99
C ASP A 47 20.95 -8.63 -14.39
N GLU A 48 20.90 -9.55 -15.36
CA GLU A 48 21.32 -9.29 -16.74
C GLU A 48 20.45 -8.23 -17.44
N GLU A 49 19.17 -8.11 -17.08
CA GLU A 49 18.30 -7.06 -17.61
C GLU A 49 18.72 -5.68 -17.10
N TYR A 50 19.15 -5.58 -15.85
CA TYR A 50 19.71 -4.35 -15.30
C TYR A 50 21.08 -4.01 -15.90
N GLU A 51 21.98 -5.00 -16.08
CA GLU A 51 23.28 -4.79 -16.71
C GLU A 51 23.16 -4.32 -18.17
N LYS A 52 22.23 -4.87 -18.94
CA LYS A 52 21.96 -4.47 -20.34
C LYS A 52 21.59 -3.00 -20.49
N VAL A 53 21.02 -2.38 -19.46
CA VAL A 53 20.66 -0.95 -19.50
C VAL A 53 21.70 -0.06 -18.82
N GLY A 54 22.85 -0.62 -18.42
CA GLY A 54 23.98 0.11 -17.87
C GLY A 54 24.02 0.23 -16.35
N ALA A 55 23.11 -0.41 -15.62
CA ALA A 55 23.23 -0.56 -14.19
C ALA A 55 24.32 -1.58 -13.83
N ARG A 56 24.81 -1.56 -12.61
CA ARG A 56 25.85 -2.44 -12.09
C ARG A 56 25.31 -3.28 -10.95
N ILE A 57 25.68 -4.56 -10.93
CA ILE A 57 25.26 -5.47 -9.86
C ILE A 57 26.30 -5.48 -8.74
N LEU A 58 25.85 -5.40 -7.50
CA LEU A 58 26.67 -5.56 -6.31
C LEU A 58 26.21 -6.79 -5.52
N PRO A 59 27.15 -7.55 -4.92
CA PRO A 59 26.83 -8.84 -4.30
C PRO A 59 26.00 -8.71 -3.03
N THR A 60 26.25 -7.69 -2.21
CA THR A 60 25.67 -7.58 -0.87
C THR A 60 24.93 -6.27 -0.64
N ILE A 61 24.07 -6.25 0.38
CA ILE A 61 23.36 -5.05 0.79
C ILE A 61 24.31 -4.00 1.35
N GLU A 62 25.35 -4.43 2.06
CA GLU A 62 26.41 -3.60 2.64
C GLU A 62 27.14 -2.83 1.54
N ASP A 63 27.48 -3.49 0.44
CA ASP A 63 28.15 -2.86 -0.70
C ASP A 63 27.27 -1.76 -1.33
N VAL A 64 25.96 -2.00 -1.44
CA VAL A 64 25.01 -1.03 -1.97
C VAL A 64 24.91 0.19 -1.06
N TYR A 65 24.72 -0.02 0.24
CA TYR A 65 24.64 1.10 1.19
C TYR A 65 25.97 1.86 1.29
N ALA A 66 27.11 1.17 1.22
CA ALA A 66 28.42 1.80 1.33
C ALA A 66 28.74 2.78 0.20
N ILE A 67 28.25 2.55 -1.01
CA ILE A 67 28.59 3.38 -2.19
C ILE A 67 27.51 4.41 -2.55
N ALA A 68 26.24 4.12 -2.30
CA ALA A 68 25.14 4.93 -2.77
C ALA A 68 25.03 6.28 -2.04
N GLU A 69 24.75 7.35 -2.77
CA GLU A 69 24.35 8.64 -2.24
C GLU A 69 22.85 8.69 -1.96
N MET A 70 22.05 8.00 -2.77
CA MET A 70 20.62 7.82 -2.59
C MET A 70 20.29 6.33 -2.60
N ILE A 71 19.63 5.87 -1.55
CA ILE A 71 19.03 4.55 -1.44
C ILE A 71 17.54 4.66 -1.79
N ILE A 72 17.06 3.82 -2.70
CA ILE A 72 15.64 3.70 -3.01
C ILE A 72 15.19 2.30 -2.61
N LYS A 73 14.15 2.23 -1.78
CA LYS A 73 13.54 0.98 -1.30
C LYS A 73 12.03 1.00 -1.51
N VAL A 74 11.40 -0.14 -1.31
CA VAL A 74 9.94 -0.25 -1.22
C VAL A 74 9.50 -0.09 0.23
N LYS A 75 10.13 -0.82 1.14
CA LYS A 75 9.82 -0.80 2.58
C LYS A 75 10.92 -0.12 3.37
N GLU A 76 10.55 0.28 4.59
CA GLU A 76 11.45 0.83 5.58
C GLU A 76 12.66 -0.07 5.82
N PRO A 77 13.83 0.48 6.16
CA PRO A 77 14.94 -0.29 6.69
C PRO A 77 14.51 -1.05 7.95
N ILE A 78 14.98 -2.28 8.11
CA ILE A 78 14.75 -3.08 9.33
C ILE A 78 16.02 -3.11 10.18
N GLU A 79 15.97 -3.66 11.39
CA GLU A 79 17.02 -3.60 12.40
C GLU A 79 18.44 -3.90 11.87
N CYS A 80 18.59 -4.94 11.04
CA CYS A 80 19.89 -5.29 10.46
C CYS A 80 20.41 -4.28 9.42
N GLU A 81 19.54 -3.41 8.89
CA GLU A 81 19.90 -2.36 7.94
C GLU A 81 20.23 -1.02 8.62
N TYR A 82 19.81 -0.80 9.89
CA TYR A 82 19.93 0.51 10.54
C TYR A 82 21.35 1.06 10.57
N ASN A 83 22.34 0.19 10.81
CA ASN A 83 23.75 0.57 10.87
C ASN A 83 24.40 0.73 9.48
N LEU A 84 23.73 0.35 8.42
CA LEU A 84 24.18 0.52 7.04
C LEU A 84 23.87 1.92 6.51
N VAL A 85 22.81 2.55 7.04
CA VAL A 85 22.38 3.89 6.63
C VAL A 85 23.40 4.92 7.14
N ARG A 86 23.90 5.74 6.20
CA ARG A 86 25.01 6.67 6.48
C ARG A 86 24.53 8.11 6.68
N LYS A 87 25.34 8.88 7.37
CA LYS A 87 25.12 10.32 7.53
C LYS A 87 25.01 11.01 6.17
N SER A 88 24.01 11.91 6.04
CA SER A 88 23.68 12.66 4.82
C SER A 88 23.27 11.80 3.62
N GLN A 89 23.16 10.49 3.75
CA GLN A 89 22.62 9.62 2.71
C GLN A 89 21.11 9.86 2.58
N LEU A 90 20.64 10.05 1.34
CA LEU A 90 19.21 10.16 1.07
C LEU A 90 18.60 8.76 1.03
N VAL A 91 17.53 8.54 1.81
CA VAL A 91 16.74 7.31 1.76
C VAL A 91 15.33 7.66 1.33
N PHE A 92 14.89 7.10 0.21
CA PHE A 92 13.59 7.35 -0.43
C PHE A 92 12.77 6.05 -0.47
N THR A 93 11.76 5.93 0.38
CA THR A 93 10.98 4.70 0.59
C THR A 93 9.69 5.00 1.37
N TYR A 94 8.82 3.98 1.57
CA TYR A 94 7.83 4.00 2.65
C TYR A 94 8.53 3.80 3.98
N PHE A 95 8.27 4.67 4.96
CA PHE A 95 8.86 4.58 6.29
C PHE A 95 7.86 4.22 7.38
N HIS A 96 6.66 4.83 7.34
CA HIS A 96 5.65 4.68 8.39
C HIS A 96 6.17 5.02 9.80
N PHE A 97 7.03 6.02 9.91
CA PHE A 97 7.72 6.41 11.14
C PHE A 97 6.82 6.55 12.38
N ALA A 98 5.61 7.10 12.22
CA ALA A 98 4.68 7.27 13.34
C ALA A 98 4.26 5.97 14.02
N CYS A 99 4.47 4.82 13.36
CA CYS A 99 4.12 3.50 13.88
C CYS A 99 5.32 2.73 14.47
N ASP A 100 6.56 3.21 14.25
CA ASP A 100 7.78 2.51 14.64
C ASP A 100 8.79 3.48 15.26
N LYS A 101 8.82 3.48 16.60
CA LYS A 101 9.72 4.33 17.38
C LYS A 101 11.18 3.94 17.20
N GLU A 102 11.47 2.65 17.13
CA GLU A 102 12.85 2.14 17.02
C GLU A 102 13.48 2.52 15.68
N LEU A 103 12.76 2.32 14.58
CA LEU A 103 13.14 2.79 13.25
C LEU A 103 13.38 4.30 13.25
N THR A 104 12.46 5.06 13.85
CA THR A 104 12.56 6.53 13.89
C THR A 104 13.83 6.97 14.61
N GLU A 105 14.10 6.42 15.79
CA GLU A 105 15.32 6.69 16.56
C GLU A 105 16.60 6.25 15.81
N ALA A 106 16.55 5.09 15.11
CA ALA A 106 17.67 4.59 14.32
C ALA A 106 18.00 5.56 13.16
N MET A 107 17.00 6.03 12.43
CA MET A 107 17.21 7.00 11.32
C MET A 107 17.67 8.35 11.84
N MET A 108 17.21 8.78 13.00
CA MET A 108 17.76 9.98 13.65
C MET A 108 19.25 9.80 14.01
N ARG A 109 19.63 8.67 14.59
CA ARG A 109 21.03 8.36 14.93
C ARG A 109 21.94 8.28 13.71
N SER A 110 21.44 7.78 12.59
CA SER A 110 22.21 7.68 11.34
C SER A 110 22.64 9.04 10.79
N GLY A 111 21.87 10.09 11.08
CA GLY A 111 22.06 11.42 10.48
C GLY A 111 21.75 11.46 8.99
N SER A 112 20.97 10.55 8.47
CA SER A 112 20.50 10.49 7.07
C SER A 112 19.43 11.52 6.76
N VAL A 113 19.04 11.59 5.48
CA VAL A 113 17.89 12.34 5.00
C VAL A 113 16.82 11.34 4.58
N CYS A 114 15.69 11.32 5.27
CA CYS A 114 14.59 10.39 5.03
C CYS A 114 13.44 11.11 4.32
N LEU A 115 13.20 10.75 3.07
CA LEU A 115 12.10 11.24 2.26
C LEU A 115 11.08 10.11 2.09
N ALA A 116 9.94 10.25 2.78
CA ALA A 116 8.92 9.22 2.86
C ALA A 116 7.92 9.31 1.70
N TYR A 117 7.67 8.20 1.02
CA TYR A 117 6.67 8.12 -0.05
C TYR A 117 5.29 8.56 0.41
N GLU A 118 4.89 8.13 1.60
CA GLU A 118 3.55 8.34 2.15
C GLU A 118 3.25 9.77 2.57
N THR A 119 4.24 10.65 2.61
CA THR A 119 4.05 12.06 2.97
C THR A 119 4.31 13.02 1.80
N VAL A 120 4.79 12.52 0.65
CA VAL A 120 4.85 13.31 -0.59
C VAL A 120 3.43 13.68 -1.02
N THR A 121 3.20 14.96 -1.33
CA THR A 121 1.89 15.44 -1.79
C THR A 121 1.93 15.94 -3.23
N ASP A 122 0.78 15.91 -3.89
CA ASP A 122 0.54 16.63 -5.13
C ASP A 122 0.06 18.08 -4.86
N LYS A 123 -0.18 18.83 -5.95
CA LYS A 123 -0.67 20.23 -5.86
C LYS A 123 -2.07 20.35 -5.24
N GLN A 124 -2.85 19.29 -5.21
CA GLN A 124 -4.18 19.22 -4.64
C GLN A 124 -4.18 18.68 -3.20
N GLY A 125 -3.00 18.35 -2.65
CA GLY A 125 -2.85 17.74 -1.33
C GLY A 125 -3.12 16.23 -1.32
N GLY A 126 -3.23 15.59 -2.48
CA GLY A 126 -3.30 14.13 -2.60
C GLY A 126 -1.95 13.48 -2.30
N LEU A 127 -1.94 12.17 -2.11
CA LEU A 127 -0.76 11.36 -1.78
C LEU A 127 -0.39 10.45 -2.97
N PRO A 128 0.27 11.00 -4.02
CA PRO A 128 0.42 10.34 -5.31
C PRO A 128 1.21 9.03 -5.25
N LEU A 129 2.11 8.88 -4.27
CA LEU A 129 2.93 7.68 -4.13
C LEU A 129 2.24 6.57 -3.32
N LEU A 130 1.12 6.87 -2.62
CA LEU A 130 0.26 5.85 -2.01
C LEU A 130 -0.78 5.30 -3.00
N ILE A 131 -1.16 6.06 -4.02
CA ILE A 131 -2.21 5.69 -4.98
C ILE A 131 -1.98 4.31 -5.59
N PRO A 132 -0.81 3.97 -6.16
CA PRO A 132 -0.62 2.70 -6.85
C PRO A 132 -0.85 1.49 -5.95
N MET A 133 -0.37 1.55 -4.71
CA MET A 133 -0.54 0.44 -3.77
C MET A 133 -1.99 0.34 -3.27
N SER A 134 -2.69 1.46 -3.15
CA SER A 134 -4.12 1.49 -2.84
C SER A 134 -4.97 0.89 -3.98
N GLU A 135 -4.58 1.13 -5.24
CA GLU A 135 -5.24 0.53 -6.41
C GLU A 135 -5.03 -0.99 -6.44
N VAL A 136 -3.79 -1.45 -6.23
CA VAL A 136 -3.48 -2.89 -6.17
C VAL A 136 -4.23 -3.55 -5.01
N ALA A 137 -4.20 -2.95 -3.81
CA ALA A 137 -4.89 -3.49 -2.63
C ALA A 137 -6.41 -3.59 -2.84
N GLY A 138 -7.02 -2.57 -3.44
CA GLY A 138 -8.44 -2.58 -3.78
C GLY A 138 -8.81 -3.70 -4.75
N ARG A 139 -8.02 -3.91 -5.79
CA ARG A 139 -8.24 -4.98 -6.76
C ARG A 139 -8.03 -6.36 -6.14
N MET A 140 -6.96 -6.53 -5.36
CA MET A 140 -6.65 -7.76 -4.64
C MET A 140 -7.73 -8.12 -3.62
N SER A 141 -8.34 -7.14 -2.94
CA SER A 141 -9.40 -7.40 -1.95
C SER A 141 -10.60 -8.11 -2.54
N THR A 142 -10.94 -7.81 -3.79
CA THR A 142 -12.00 -8.53 -4.52
C THR A 142 -11.55 -9.92 -4.95
N GLN A 143 -10.31 -10.06 -5.44
CA GLN A 143 -9.76 -11.34 -5.87
C GLN A 143 -9.70 -12.35 -4.71
N GLU A 144 -9.14 -11.93 -3.57
CA GLU A 144 -9.06 -12.78 -2.37
C GLU A 144 -10.45 -13.00 -1.76
N GLY A 145 -11.30 -11.97 -1.72
CA GLY A 145 -12.68 -12.10 -1.26
C GLY A 145 -13.46 -13.14 -2.06
N ALA A 146 -13.33 -13.15 -3.38
CA ALA A 146 -13.94 -14.14 -4.26
C ALA A 146 -13.40 -15.56 -3.99
N ARG A 147 -12.09 -15.70 -3.80
CA ARG A 147 -11.43 -16.97 -3.47
C ARG A 147 -11.94 -17.55 -2.16
N PHE A 148 -12.00 -16.73 -1.10
CA PHE A 148 -12.43 -17.22 0.21
C PHE A 148 -13.95 -17.41 0.35
N LEU A 149 -14.76 -16.98 -0.64
CA LEU A 149 -16.16 -17.39 -0.75
C LEU A 149 -16.33 -18.85 -1.20
N GLU A 150 -15.28 -19.47 -1.77
CA GLU A 150 -15.30 -20.86 -2.21
C GLU A 150 -15.43 -21.82 -1.01
N LYS A 151 -16.16 -22.94 -1.20
CA LYS A 151 -16.37 -23.91 -0.12
C LYS A 151 -15.09 -24.56 0.40
N PRO A 152 -14.11 -24.93 -0.46
CA PRO A 152 -12.83 -25.46 0.01
C PRO A 152 -12.03 -24.52 0.91
N GLN A 153 -12.28 -23.22 0.81
CA GLN A 153 -11.64 -22.17 1.62
C GLN A 153 -12.42 -21.82 2.90
N GLY A 154 -13.49 -22.56 3.22
CA GLY A 154 -14.36 -22.30 4.37
C GLY A 154 -15.58 -21.43 4.05
N GLY A 155 -15.62 -20.77 2.89
CA GLY A 155 -16.69 -19.89 2.47
C GLY A 155 -18.02 -20.57 2.22
N ARG A 156 -19.01 -19.77 1.83
CA ARG A 156 -20.39 -20.21 1.60
C ARG A 156 -20.58 -21.02 0.32
N GLY A 157 -19.56 -21.14 -0.55
CA GLY A 157 -19.67 -21.77 -1.86
C GLY A 157 -20.41 -20.88 -2.86
N ILE A 158 -20.15 -19.59 -2.88
CA ILE A 158 -20.78 -18.57 -3.71
C ILE A 158 -19.83 -18.17 -4.84
N LEU A 159 -20.29 -18.23 -6.08
CA LEU A 159 -19.61 -17.66 -7.24
C LEU A 159 -19.99 -16.17 -7.36
N LEU A 160 -18.98 -15.29 -7.43
CA LEU A 160 -19.20 -13.85 -7.34
C LEU A 160 -20.14 -13.32 -8.42
N GLY A 161 -19.98 -13.75 -9.67
CA GLY A 161 -20.80 -13.32 -10.81
C GLY A 161 -22.12 -14.06 -10.99
N GLY A 162 -22.39 -15.12 -10.21
CA GLY A 162 -23.52 -16.02 -10.47
C GLY A 162 -23.41 -16.74 -11.82
N VAL A 163 -24.51 -17.33 -12.28
CA VAL A 163 -24.65 -17.94 -13.61
C VAL A 163 -26.07 -17.75 -14.11
N PRO A 164 -26.40 -17.98 -15.39
CA PRO A 164 -27.78 -17.89 -15.88
C PRO A 164 -28.75 -18.69 -14.99
N GLY A 165 -29.77 -17.99 -14.47
CA GLY A 165 -30.73 -18.55 -13.53
C GLY A 165 -30.35 -18.47 -12.05
N VAL A 166 -29.10 -18.09 -11.72
CA VAL A 166 -28.62 -17.88 -10.34
C VAL A 166 -28.11 -16.46 -10.16
N LYS A 167 -28.63 -15.75 -9.17
CA LYS A 167 -28.22 -14.37 -8.88
C LYS A 167 -26.75 -14.29 -8.50
N PRO A 168 -26.06 -13.19 -8.85
CA PRO A 168 -24.69 -12.93 -8.40
C PRO A 168 -24.64 -12.71 -6.89
N ALA A 169 -23.42 -12.82 -6.34
CA ALA A 169 -23.11 -12.45 -4.96
C ALA A 169 -23.36 -10.94 -4.74
N LYS A 170 -23.70 -10.59 -3.51
CA LYS A 170 -23.74 -9.21 -3.05
C LYS A 170 -22.43 -8.82 -2.39
N VAL A 171 -21.84 -7.73 -2.86
CA VAL A 171 -20.59 -7.16 -2.34
C VAL A 171 -20.88 -5.80 -1.74
N LEU A 172 -20.50 -5.61 -0.47
CA LEU A 172 -20.59 -4.34 0.23
C LEU A 172 -19.17 -3.77 0.40
N VAL A 173 -18.94 -2.58 -0.15
CA VAL A 173 -17.66 -1.87 -0.03
C VAL A 173 -17.83 -0.68 0.91
N LEU A 174 -17.10 -0.65 2.01
CA LEU A 174 -17.13 0.41 3.01
C LEU A 174 -15.97 1.37 2.79
N GLY A 175 -16.27 2.57 2.30
CA GLY A 175 -15.33 3.61 1.88
C GLY A 175 -15.22 3.74 0.36
N GLY A 176 -15.48 4.94 -0.15
CA GLY A 176 -15.42 5.28 -1.58
C GLY A 176 -14.10 5.89 -2.03
N GLY A 177 -13.01 5.72 -1.27
CA GLY A 177 -11.66 6.15 -1.61
C GLY A 177 -11.05 5.35 -2.78
N ILE A 178 -9.73 5.42 -2.96
CA ILE A 178 -9.02 4.73 -4.04
C ILE A 178 -9.18 3.21 -3.92
N VAL A 179 -8.96 2.66 -2.73
CA VAL A 179 -9.11 1.23 -2.43
C VAL A 179 -10.52 0.75 -2.77
N GLY A 180 -11.55 1.39 -2.17
CA GLY A 180 -12.94 0.96 -2.34
C GLY A 180 -13.45 1.14 -3.77
N THR A 181 -13.01 2.19 -4.46
CA THR A 181 -13.30 2.40 -5.89
C THR A 181 -12.79 1.23 -6.73
N ASN A 182 -11.53 0.84 -6.54
CA ASN A 182 -10.92 -0.27 -7.28
C ASN A 182 -11.54 -1.62 -6.89
N ALA A 183 -11.86 -1.83 -5.63
CA ALA A 183 -12.58 -3.02 -5.18
C ALA A 183 -13.96 -3.14 -5.84
N ALA A 184 -14.74 -2.05 -5.83
CA ALA A 184 -16.06 -2.02 -6.45
C ALA A 184 -16.01 -2.25 -7.96
N LEU A 185 -15.04 -1.64 -8.66
CA LEU A 185 -14.84 -1.86 -10.11
C LEU A 185 -14.51 -3.31 -10.42
N MET A 186 -13.64 -3.96 -9.65
CA MET A 186 -13.29 -5.38 -9.86
C MET A 186 -14.47 -6.30 -9.56
N ALA A 187 -15.18 -6.09 -8.44
CA ALA A 187 -16.35 -6.87 -8.09
C ALA A 187 -17.46 -6.74 -9.16
N ALA A 188 -17.71 -5.52 -9.63
CA ALA A 188 -18.66 -5.25 -10.70
C ALA A 188 -18.23 -5.89 -12.03
N GLY A 189 -16.93 -5.85 -12.36
CA GLY A 189 -16.37 -6.49 -13.56
C GLY A 189 -16.50 -8.01 -13.54
N LEU A 190 -16.48 -8.64 -12.36
CA LEU A 190 -16.78 -10.05 -12.17
C LEU A 190 -18.29 -10.35 -12.15
N GLY A 191 -19.15 -9.35 -12.31
CA GLY A 191 -20.61 -9.50 -12.41
C GLY A 191 -21.35 -9.46 -11.08
N ALA A 192 -20.72 -9.12 -9.96
CA ALA A 192 -21.39 -9.02 -8.65
C ALA A 192 -22.42 -7.89 -8.60
N ASP A 193 -23.40 -7.98 -7.68
CA ASP A 193 -24.26 -6.87 -7.26
C ASP A 193 -23.56 -6.09 -6.15
N VAL A 194 -23.06 -4.89 -6.47
CA VAL A 194 -22.16 -4.12 -5.61
C VAL A 194 -22.87 -2.93 -4.98
N THR A 195 -22.69 -2.74 -3.68
CA THR A 195 -23.03 -1.50 -2.97
C THR A 195 -21.77 -0.87 -2.42
N ILE A 196 -21.46 0.38 -2.80
CA ILE A 196 -20.35 1.15 -2.26
C ILE A 196 -20.85 2.26 -1.33
N CYS A 197 -20.29 2.32 -0.12
CA CYS A 197 -20.68 3.27 0.92
C CYS A 197 -19.61 4.34 1.12
N ASP A 198 -20.04 5.59 1.31
CA ASP A 198 -19.18 6.69 1.77
C ASP A 198 -20.01 7.69 2.58
N ILE A 199 -19.37 8.47 3.45
CA ILE A 199 -20.00 9.58 4.18
C ILE A 199 -20.06 10.88 3.37
N SER A 200 -19.25 10.97 2.31
CA SER A 200 -19.14 12.15 1.43
C SER A 200 -20.15 12.09 0.29
N LEU A 201 -21.23 12.85 0.37
CA LEU A 201 -22.19 12.97 -0.74
C LEU A 201 -21.54 13.45 -2.07
N PRO A 202 -20.61 14.42 -2.07
CA PRO A 202 -19.87 14.75 -3.29
C PRO A 202 -19.15 13.54 -3.88
N ARG A 203 -18.52 12.70 -3.04
CA ARG A 203 -17.85 11.49 -3.50
C ARG A 203 -18.84 10.47 -4.07
N LEU A 204 -19.97 10.26 -3.41
CA LEU A 204 -21.02 9.36 -3.90
C LEU A 204 -21.57 9.80 -5.26
N ARG A 205 -21.73 11.12 -5.50
CA ARG A 205 -22.12 11.66 -6.81
C ARG A 205 -21.10 11.33 -7.88
N GLN A 206 -19.81 11.61 -7.63
CA GLN A 206 -18.74 11.24 -8.55
C GLN A 206 -18.74 9.73 -8.87
N LEU A 207 -18.86 8.88 -7.84
CA LEU A 207 -18.93 7.44 -8.04
C LEU A 207 -20.11 7.03 -8.92
N SER A 208 -21.29 7.63 -8.73
CA SER A 208 -22.49 7.31 -9.51
C SER A 208 -22.36 7.69 -10.99
N GLU A 209 -21.44 8.61 -11.35
CA GLU A 209 -21.24 9.05 -12.74
C GLU A 209 -20.40 8.07 -13.57
N PHE A 210 -19.40 7.40 -12.97
CA PHE A 210 -18.47 6.55 -13.72
C PHE A 210 -18.52 5.06 -13.36
N MET A 211 -19.17 4.69 -12.26
CA MET A 211 -19.29 3.28 -11.88
C MET A 211 -20.21 2.51 -12.82
N PRO A 212 -19.94 1.21 -13.05
CA PRO A 212 -20.85 0.32 -13.79
C PRO A 212 -22.25 0.29 -13.18
N LYS A 213 -23.28 -0.02 -13.99
CA LYS A 213 -24.68 -0.01 -13.56
C LYS A 213 -25.05 -1.00 -12.45
N ASN A 214 -24.24 -2.03 -12.27
CA ASN A 214 -24.36 -3.01 -11.16
C ASN A 214 -23.70 -2.53 -9.86
N VAL A 215 -23.18 -1.29 -9.81
CA VAL A 215 -22.70 -0.64 -8.59
C VAL A 215 -23.71 0.41 -8.15
N LYS A 216 -24.16 0.32 -6.91
CA LYS A 216 -25.06 1.26 -6.24
C LYS A 216 -24.29 2.03 -5.19
N THR A 217 -24.59 3.31 -5.04
CA THR A 217 -24.01 4.14 -3.98
C THR A 217 -24.96 4.21 -2.79
N LEU A 218 -24.41 4.16 -1.57
CA LEU A 218 -25.19 4.25 -0.34
C LEU A 218 -24.46 5.16 0.68
N PHE A 219 -25.22 6.00 1.38
CA PHE A 219 -24.66 6.81 2.46
C PHE A 219 -24.24 5.91 3.63
N SER A 220 -23.00 6.05 4.10
CA SER A 220 -22.43 5.23 5.15
C SER A 220 -22.94 5.67 6.52
N SER A 221 -24.00 5.02 6.99
CA SER A 221 -24.49 5.10 8.36
C SER A 221 -24.60 3.70 8.96
N SER A 222 -24.49 3.56 10.29
CA SER A 222 -24.62 2.25 10.96
C SER A 222 -25.91 1.54 10.55
N HIS A 223 -27.03 2.28 10.52
CA HIS A 223 -28.33 1.73 10.15
C HIS A 223 -28.36 1.19 8.69
N ASN A 224 -27.77 1.93 7.74
CA ASN A 224 -27.75 1.49 6.35
C ASN A 224 -26.85 0.26 6.20
N ILE A 225 -25.69 0.26 6.87
CA ILE A 225 -24.78 -0.90 6.86
C ILE A 225 -25.50 -2.13 7.44
N GLU A 226 -26.11 -2.02 8.61
CA GLU A 226 -26.83 -3.13 9.25
C GLU A 226 -27.91 -3.74 8.34
N LYS A 227 -28.62 -2.93 7.57
CA LYS A 227 -29.65 -3.39 6.61
C LYS A 227 -29.07 -4.21 5.45
N GLU A 228 -27.83 -3.94 5.02
CA GLU A 228 -27.18 -4.67 3.93
C GLU A 228 -26.64 -6.04 4.39
N LEU A 229 -26.20 -6.17 5.66
CA LEU A 229 -25.49 -7.34 6.17
C LEU A 229 -26.21 -8.68 5.97
N PRO A 230 -27.55 -8.83 6.19
CA PRO A 230 -28.22 -10.11 6.06
C PRO A 230 -28.18 -10.72 4.65
N THR A 231 -27.96 -9.90 3.65
CA THR A 231 -27.95 -10.33 2.24
C THR A 231 -26.57 -10.28 1.59
N THR A 232 -25.60 -9.70 2.27
CA THR A 232 -24.23 -9.55 1.75
C THR A 232 -23.44 -10.85 1.88
N ASP A 233 -22.61 -11.14 0.89
CA ASP A 233 -21.76 -12.32 0.81
C ASP A 233 -20.28 -11.97 1.02
N LEU A 234 -19.85 -10.78 0.57
CA LEU A 234 -18.50 -10.24 0.71
C LEU A 234 -18.55 -8.79 1.18
N ILE A 235 -17.79 -8.46 2.22
CA ILE A 235 -17.64 -7.08 2.71
C ILE A 235 -16.16 -6.68 2.60
N ILE A 236 -15.90 -5.52 2.01
CA ILE A 236 -14.56 -4.96 1.86
C ILE A 236 -14.46 -3.67 2.66
N GLY A 237 -13.64 -3.67 3.71
CA GLY A 237 -13.30 -2.51 4.52
C GLY A 237 -12.19 -1.69 3.86
N ALA A 238 -12.52 -0.49 3.40
CA ALA A 238 -11.65 0.36 2.60
C ALA A 238 -11.60 1.81 3.11
N VAL A 239 -11.87 2.03 4.40
CA VAL A 239 -11.82 3.36 5.01
C VAL A 239 -10.43 3.62 5.56
N LEU A 240 -9.82 4.69 5.07
CA LEU A 240 -8.53 5.19 5.52
C LEU A 240 -8.71 6.64 5.98
N ILE A 241 -8.30 6.93 7.22
CA ILE A 241 -8.24 8.30 7.73
C ILE A 241 -6.75 8.64 7.90
N PRO A 242 -6.19 9.56 7.11
CA PRO A 242 -4.79 9.93 7.23
C PRO A 242 -4.43 10.36 8.66
N GLY A 243 -3.41 9.72 9.25
CA GLY A 243 -2.93 10.05 10.59
C GLY A 243 -3.82 9.60 11.76
N ALA A 244 -4.92 8.86 11.52
CA ALA A 244 -5.80 8.35 12.56
C ALA A 244 -6.15 6.87 12.36
N LYS A 245 -6.61 6.22 13.43
CA LYS A 245 -7.15 4.87 13.33
C LYS A 245 -8.45 4.86 12.52
N ALA A 246 -8.66 3.81 11.73
CA ALA A 246 -9.93 3.60 11.03
C ALA A 246 -11.07 3.42 12.06
N PRO A 247 -12.27 3.95 11.79
CA PRO A 247 -13.43 3.68 12.64
C PRO A 247 -13.89 2.24 12.46
N HIS A 248 -14.32 1.59 13.54
CA HIS A 248 -14.95 0.28 13.44
C HIS A 248 -16.37 0.43 12.87
N LEU A 249 -16.55 0.11 11.61
CA LEU A 249 -17.83 0.20 10.90
C LEU A 249 -18.67 -1.08 11.06
N ILE A 250 -18.02 -2.21 11.31
CA ILE A 250 -18.66 -3.48 11.66
C ILE A 250 -18.25 -3.85 13.08
N THR A 251 -19.22 -3.91 13.96
CA THR A 251 -19.02 -4.35 15.34
C THR A 251 -19.23 -5.85 15.51
N ARG A 252 -18.72 -6.45 16.59
CA ARG A 252 -18.88 -7.88 16.82
C ARG A 252 -20.36 -8.33 16.89
N PRO A 253 -21.30 -7.60 17.53
CA PRO A 253 -22.71 -7.95 17.49
C PRO A 253 -23.31 -8.03 16.06
N MET A 254 -22.82 -7.19 15.14
CA MET A 254 -23.28 -7.14 13.75
C MET A 254 -22.91 -8.41 12.97
N LEU A 255 -21.90 -9.18 13.40
CA LEU A 255 -21.58 -10.47 12.77
C LEU A 255 -22.75 -11.44 12.79
N LYS A 256 -23.61 -11.37 13.82
CA LYS A 256 -24.81 -12.21 13.95
C LYS A 256 -25.88 -11.93 12.89
N LEU A 257 -25.83 -10.77 12.24
CA LEU A 257 -26.73 -10.40 11.15
C LEU A 257 -26.31 -11.04 9.83
N MET A 258 -25.07 -11.50 9.73
CA MET A 258 -24.49 -12.07 8.52
C MET A 258 -24.76 -13.58 8.45
N LYS A 259 -24.66 -14.11 7.24
CA LYS A 259 -24.72 -15.56 7.02
C LYS A 259 -23.35 -16.18 7.30
N LYS A 260 -23.31 -17.36 7.92
CA LYS A 260 -22.06 -18.11 8.13
C LYS A 260 -21.30 -18.31 6.82
N GLY A 261 -19.99 -18.13 6.85
CA GLY A 261 -19.11 -18.20 5.68
C GLY A 261 -19.15 -16.94 4.81
N THR A 262 -19.80 -15.83 5.24
CA THR A 262 -19.57 -14.49 4.69
C THR A 262 -18.12 -14.12 4.89
N VAL A 263 -17.52 -13.42 3.93
CA VAL A 263 -16.11 -13.00 3.95
C VAL A 263 -15.99 -11.51 4.23
N LEU A 264 -15.15 -11.16 5.20
CA LEU A 264 -14.73 -9.79 5.51
C LEU A 264 -13.28 -9.63 5.05
N VAL A 265 -13.02 -8.68 4.15
CA VAL A 265 -11.66 -8.30 3.73
C VAL A 265 -11.36 -6.92 4.30
N ASP A 266 -10.43 -6.82 5.24
CA ASP A 266 -10.04 -5.55 5.86
C ASP A 266 -8.75 -5.01 5.26
N VAL A 267 -8.88 -4.09 4.31
CA VAL A 267 -7.72 -3.46 3.64
C VAL A 267 -7.10 -2.37 4.51
N ALA A 268 -7.82 -1.86 5.50
CA ALA A 268 -7.35 -0.84 6.42
C ALA A 268 -6.62 -1.41 7.65
N ILE A 269 -6.27 -2.70 7.63
CA ILE A 269 -5.71 -3.42 8.79
C ILE A 269 -4.43 -2.77 9.33
N ASP A 270 -3.57 -2.22 8.46
CA ASP A 270 -2.34 -1.51 8.86
C ASP A 270 -2.61 -0.25 9.71
N GLN A 271 -3.87 0.24 9.72
CA GLN A 271 -4.32 1.37 10.53
C GLN A 271 -5.37 0.96 11.60
N GLY A 272 -5.32 -0.29 12.03
CA GLY A 272 -6.20 -0.83 13.09
C GLY A 272 -7.47 -1.51 12.58
N GLY A 273 -7.75 -1.44 11.27
CA GLY A 273 -8.88 -2.13 10.64
C GLY A 273 -10.23 -1.41 10.76
N CYS A 274 -11.13 -1.71 9.81
CA CYS A 274 -12.50 -1.19 9.78
C CYS A 274 -13.50 -2.05 10.57
N PHE A 275 -13.10 -3.22 11.07
CA PHE A 275 -13.95 -4.14 11.80
C PHE A 275 -13.43 -4.35 13.21
N GLU A 276 -14.32 -4.33 14.20
CA GLU A 276 -13.96 -4.50 15.62
C GLU A 276 -13.21 -5.82 15.88
N THR A 277 -13.50 -6.83 15.07
CA THR A 277 -12.90 -8.18 15.18
C THR A 277 -11.66 -8.36 14.30
N SER A 278 -11.19 -7.32 13.62
CA SER A 278 -9.99 -7.39 12.79
C SER A 278 -8.71 -7.46 13.62
N HIS A 279 -7.81 -8.36 13.23
CA HIS A 279 -6.41 -8.37 13.65
C HIS A 279 -5.52 -8.75 12.47
N PRO A 280 -4.28 -8.26 12.40
CA PRO A 280 -3.38 -8.50 11.28
C PRO A 280 -3.09 -9.98 11.08
N THR A 281 -3.09 -10.41 9.81
CA THR A 281 -2.69 -11.74 9.35
C THR A 281 -1.55 -11.63 8.34
N THR A 282 -1.01 -12.76 7.89
CA THR A 282 0.09 -12.85 6.94
C THR A 282 -0.35 -13.58 5.67
N HIS A 283 0.45 -13.48 4.61
CA HIS A 283 0.20 -14.25 3.38
C HIS A 283 0.28 -15.77 3.58
N ALA A 284 1.02 -16.24 4.61
CA ALA A 284 1.11 -17.67 4.94
C ALA A 284 -0.16 -18.19 5.63
N GLU A 285 -0.73 -17.39 6.52
CA GLU A 285 -1.97 -17.67 7.25
C GLU A 285 -2.93 -16.48 7.06
N PRO A 286 -3.62 -16.40 5.89
CA PRO A 286 -4.28 -15.16 5.48
C PRO A 286 -5.64 -14.92 6.14
N ILE A 287 -6.27 -15.97 6.69
CA ILE A 287 -7.63 -15.90 7.22
C ILE A 287 -7.74 -16.48 8.63
N TYR A 288 -8.78 -16.04 9.32
CA TYR A 288 -9.30 -16.67 10.54
C TYR A 288 -10.83 -16.53 10.57
N GLU A 289 -11.48 -17.27 11.47
CA GLU A 289 -12.92 -17.26 11.62
C GLU A 289 -13.34 -16.68 12.99
N VAL A 290 -14.33 -15.79 12.99
CA VAL A 290 -15.00 -15.29 14.20
C VAL A 290 -16.50 -15.42 14.03
N ASP A 291 -17.16 -16.12 14.95
CA ASP A 291 -18.61 -16.33 14.97
C ASP A 291 -19.20 -16.89 13.64
N GLY A 292 -18.40 -17.65 12.90
CA GLY A 292 -18.76 -18.24 11.59
C GLY A 292 -18.52 -17.32 10.40
N ILE A 293 -17.83 -16.19 10.59
CA ILE A 293 -17.50 -15.21 9.56
C ILE A 293 -15.99 -15.24 9.29
N ILE A 294 -15.61 -15.36 8.02
CA ILE A 294 -14.21 -15.43 7.59
C ILE A 294 -13.64 -14.01 7.52
N HIS A 295 -12.49 -13.80 8.13
CA HIS A 295 -11.74 -12.55 8.09
C HIS A 295 -10.44 -12.74 7.31
N TYR A 296 -10.25 -11.93 6.27
CA TYR A 296 -8.99 -11.78 5.55
C TYR A 296 -8.42 -10.39 5.91
N CYS A 297 -7.37 -10.38 6.70
CA CYS A 297 -6.77 -9.15 7.26
C CYS A 297 -5.26 -9.11 7.02
N VAL A 298 -4.82 -9.51 5.84
CA VAL A 298 -3.39 -9.58 5.49
C VAL A 298 -2.80 -8.18 5.44
N ALA A 299 -1.79 -7.95 6.26
CA ALA A 299 -0.95 -6.77 6.16
C ALA A 299 -0.11 -6.85 4.86
N ASN A 300 0.06 -5.71 4.19
CA ASN A 300 0.81 -5.64 2.93
C ASN A 300 0.20 -6.47 1.77
N ILE A 301 -1.11 -6.40 1.57
CA ILE A 301 -1.82 -7.06 0.46
C ILE A 301 -1.09 -6.92 -0.90
N PRO A 302 -0.56 -5.73 -1.31
CA PRO A 302 0.13 -5.58 -2.58
C PRO A 302 1.40 -6.43 -2.73
N GLY A 303 1.99 -6.89 -1.63
CA GLY A 303 3.16 -7.77 -1.64
C GLY A 303 2.91 -9.15 -2.28
N ALA A 304 1.65 -9.59 -2.35
CA ALA A 304 1.26 -10.85 -2.98
C ALA A 304 1.44 -10.86 -4.51
N VAL A 305 1.48 -9.72 -5.15
CA VAL A 305 1.59 -9.58 -6.62
C VAL A 305 2.77 -8.68 -7.00
N PRO A 306 4.01 -9.09 -6.66
CA PRO A 306 5.19 -8.23 -6.73
C PRO A 306 5.47 -7.71 -8.14
N CYS A 307 5.23 -8.50 -9.19
CA CYS A 307 5.41 -8.05 -10.58
C CYS A 307 4.52 -6.84 -10.90
N THR A 308 3.22 -6.93 -10.61
CA THR A 308 2.27 -5.82 -10.83
C THR A 308 2.57 -4.63 -9.93
N SER A 309 2.81 -4.90 -8.65
CA SER A 309 3.04 -3.86 -7.65
C SER A 309 4.33 -3.09 -7.88
N THR A 310 5.40 -3.76 -8.32
CA THR A 310 6.66 -3.11 -8.69
C THR A 310 6.45 -2.15 -9.86
N LEU A 311 5.82 -2.61 -10.93
CA LEU A 311 5.55 -1.75 -12.09
C LEU A 311 4.67 -0.55 -11.73
N ALA A 312 3.59 -0.78 -10.96
CA ALA A 312 2.69 0.29 -10.54
C ALA A 312 3.40 1.32 -9.63
N LEU A 313 4.18 0.85 -8.66
CA LEU A 313 4.91 1.71 -7.74
C LEU A 313 5.99 2.52 -8.47
N THR A 314 6.83 1.84 -9.25
CA THR A 314 7.97 2.49 -9.92
C THR A 314 7.53 3.51 -10.98
N ASN A 315 6.41 3.29 -11.66
CA ASN A 315 5.82 4.31 -12.55
C ASN A 315 5.49 5.61 -11.81
N ALA A 316 5.08 5.53 -10.54
CA ALA A 316 4.77 6.71 -9.73
C ALA A 316 6.03 7.32 -9.07
N THR A 317 6.97 6.50 -8.61
CA THR A 317 8.15 6.97 -7.86
C THR A 317 9.28 7.45 -8.74
N LEU A 318 9.43 6.90 -9.96
CA LEU A 318 10.52 7.22 -10.88
C LEU A 318 10.67 8.73 -11.20
N PRO A 319 9.60 9.50 -11.48
CA PRO A 319 9.73 10.93 -11.72
C PRO A 319 10.33 11.70 -10.53
N TYR A 320 10.03 11.26 -9.32
CA TYR A 320 10.59 11.82 -8.09
C TYR A 320 12.04 11.39 -7.89
N ALA A 321 12.34 10.11 -8.09
CA ALA A 321 13.70 9.58 -8.02
C ALA A 321 14.65 10.30 -9.00
N ILE A 322 14.20 10.51 -10.25
CA ILE A 322 14.94 11.28 -11.25
C ILE A 322 15.19 12.73 -10.77
N ARG A 323 14.15 13.40 -10.29
CA ARG A 323 14.27 14.78 -9.79
C ARG A 323 15.26 14.90 -8.63
N LEU A 324 15.18 13.94 -7.68
CA LEU A 324 16.11 13.87 -6.55
C LEU A 324 17.55 13.60 -7.00
N ALA A 325 17.71 12.72 -8.02
CA ALA A 325 19.02 12.41 -8.58
C ALA A 325 19.64 13.59 -9.34
N ASP A 326 18.84 14.29 -10.17
CA ASP A 326 19.27 15.41 -11.00
C ASP A 326 19.64 16.65 -10.16
N LEU A 327 18.83 16.98 -9.15
CA LEU A 327 18.91 18.25 -8.43
C LEU A 327 19.56 18.15 -7.04
N GLY A 328 19.58 16.95 -6.45
CA GLY A 328 19.76 16.79 -5.01
C GLY A 328 18.46 17.10 -4.23
N TRP A 329 18.36 16.58 -3.01
CA TRP A 329 17.13 16.70 -2.23
C TRP A 329 16.79 18.14 -1.83
N GLU A 330 17.79 19.00 -1.52
CA GLU A 330 17.57 20.41 -1.15
C GLU A 330 16.84 21.15 -2.27
N LYS A 331 17.45 21.18 -3.46
CA LYS A 331 16.85 21.88 -4.61
C LYS A 331 15.54 21.27 -5.08
N ALA A 332 15.41 19.94 -4.99
CA ALA A 332 14.16 19.28 -5.32
C ALA A 332 13.01 19.74 -4.40
N CYS A 333 13.28 19.88 -3.10
CA CYS A 333 12.34 20.40 -2.10
C CYS A 333 12.07 21.91 -2.23
N GLU A 334 13.06 22.70 -2.63
CA GLU A 334 12.88 24.13 -2.91
C GLU A 334 11.94 24.35 -4.10
N ASN A 335 12.07 23.53 -5.14
CA ASN A 335 11.31 23.65 -6.38
C ASN A 335 9.91 23.04 -6.29
N ASP A 336 9.67 22.13 -5.33
CA ASP A 336 8.40 21.41 -5.22
C ASP A 336 7.99 21.23 -3.74
N PRO A 337 7.02 22.02 -3.27
CA PRO A 337 6.50 21.88 -1.90
C PRO A 337 5.96 20.48 -1.60
N GLY A 338 5.45 19.77 -2.60
CA GLY A 338 4.95 18.39 -2.44
C GLY A 338 6.08 17.42 -2.12
N VAL A 339 7.24 17.55 -2.77
CA VAL A 339 8.45 16.79 -2.44
C VAL A 339 8.96 17.16 -1.04
N LYS A 340 8.93 18.45 -0.68
CA LYS A 340 9.33 18.92 0.66
C LYS A 340 8.51 18.27 1.76
N ASN A 341 7.20 18.07 1.55
CA ASN A 341 6.33 17.37 2.50
C ASN A 341 6.74 15.90 2.70
N GLY A 342 7.50 15.33 1.76
CA GLY A 342 8.11 14.01 1.90
C GLY A 342 9.20 13.91 2.94
N LEU A 343 9.84 15.04 3.33
CA LEU A 343 10.90 15.05 4.32
C LEU A 343 10.35 14.76 5.71
N ASN A 344 10.82 13.68 6.31
CA ASN A 344 10.43 13.29 7.68
C ASN A 344 11.57 13.47 8.68
N ILE A 345 12.79 13.07 8.31
CA ILE A 345 14.00 13.24 9.12
C ILE A 345 15.09 13.87 8.25
N VAL A 346 15.77 14.87 8.75
CA VAL A 346 16.89 15.55 8.07
C VAL A 346 18.05 15.71 9.05
N ASN A 347 19.20 15.09 8.72
CA ASN A 347 20.42 15.19 9.51
C ASN A 347 20.20 14.89 11.01
N GLY A 348 19.44 13.85 11.32
CA GLY A 348 19.14 13.40 12.67
C GLY A 348 18.03 14.15 13.41
N LYS A 349 17.34 15.07 12.73
CA LYS A 349 16.21 15.82 13.30
C LYS A 349 14.92 15.46 12.59
N ILE A 350 13.86 15.22 13.35
CA ILE A 350 12.51 15.09 12.81
C ILE A 350 12.06 16.45 12.31
N VAL A 351 11.54 16.51 11.08
CA VAL A 351 11.01 17.72 10.45
C VAL A 351 9.53 17.61 10.08
N PHE A 352 8.95 16.41 10.16
CA PHE A 352 7.54 16.16 9.90
C PHE A 352 6.75 16.08 11.22
N PRO A 353 5.83 17.04 11.49
CA PRO A 353 5.18 17.19 12.80
C PRO A 353 4.48 15.94 13.29
N ALA A 354 3.72 15.25 12.42
CA ALA A 354 2.96 14.08 12.83
C ALA A 354 3.83 12.92 13.37
N VAL A 355 5.09 12.80 12.93
CA VAL A 355 6.03 11.81 13.47
C VAL A 355 6.42 12.16 14.92
N ALA A 356 6.69 13.42 15.19
CA ALA A 356 7.03 13.88 16.56
C ALA A 356 5.83 13.76 17.51
N GLU A 357 4.65 14.15 17.04
CA GLU A 357 3.38 14.08 17.80
C GLU A 357 3.04 12.64 18.20
N ALA A 358 3.28 11.67 17.29
CA ALA A 358 3.02 10.25 17.57
C ALA A 358 3.77 9.71 18.79
N PHE A 359 4.93 10.29 19.11
CA PHE A 359 5.76 9.89 20.25
C PHE A 359 5.80 10.92 21.38
N GLY A 360 5.04 12.01 21.26
CA GLY A 360 5.04 13.09 22.25
C GLY A 360 6.37 13.87 22.28
N TRP A 361 7.11 13.88 21.18
CA TRP A 361 8.36 14.62 21.05
C TRP A 361 8.11 16.06 20.59
N LYS A 362 8.98 16.99 20.99
CA LYS A 362 8.95 18.38 20.48
C LYS A 362 9.89 18.50 19.29
N ILE A 363 9.44 19.19 18.24
CA ILE A 363 10.26 19.58 17.08
C ILE A 363 10.99 20.87 17.39
#